data_0d54f9b0003f5a0c778ae2ea2f2f73fd
#
_entry.id   0d54f9b0003f5a0c778ae2ea2f2f73fd
#
_cell.length_a   1.000
_cell.length_b   1.000
_cell.length_c   1.000
_cell.angle_alpha   90.00
_cell.angle_beta   90.00
_cell.angle_gamma   90.00
#
_symmetry.space_group_name_H-M   'P 1'
#
loop_
_entity.id
_entity.type
_entity.pdbx_description
1 polymer ?
#
loop_
_entity_poly.entity_id
_entity_poly.type
_entity_poly.pdbx_seq_one_letter_code
_entity_poly.pdbx_strand_id
1 'polypeptide(L)'
;FAFQLNILDKEIMDVMLVVTAVSMTLTPILAILNERLVLPRFGTKEVEDRPMDTIEKDSKVILVGFGHFGSTVGRCLRAFGVDATVLDLDSNRVDFLRRMGFQVFYGDATRLDLLESAGIAEADILIAAIDNPDVTLELVKLVRKKYPHVKLMVRAKNRYDAYALLNLGVENIY
;
A
#
# COMPACT_ATOMS: atom_id res chain seq x y z
N PHE A 1 -27.11 -26.26 -28.83
CA PHE A 1 -27.14 -27.56 -28.15
C PHE A 1 -28.52 -27.83 -27.53
N ALA A 2 -29.04 -26.94 -26.67
CA ALA A 2 -30.35 -27.12 -26.00
C ALA A 2 -31.55 -27.17 -26.99
N PHE A 3 -31.46 -26.42 -28.09
CA PHE A 3 -32.47 -26.45 -29.15
C PHE A 3 -32.47 -27.79 -29.92
N GLN A 4 -31.30 -28.38 -30.20
CA GLN A 4 -31.18 -29.67 -30.90
C GLN A 4 -31.72 -30.83 -30.06
N LEU A 5 -31.79 -30.67 -28.73
CA LEU A 5 -32.35 -31.66 -27.80
C LEU A 5 -33.84 -31.44 -27.50
N ASN A 6 -34.51 -30.50 -28.17
CA ASN A 6 -35.92 -30.14 -27.98
C ASN A 6 -36.33 -29.84 -26.52
N ILE A 7 -35.40 -29.32 -25.74
CA ILE A 7 -35.57 -28.99 -24.31
C ILE A 7 -36.18 -27.59 -24.11
N LEU A 8 -35.99 -26.67 -25.10
CA LEU A 8 -36.47 -25.30 -25.04
C LEU A 8 -37.23 -24.93 -26.32
N ASP A 9 -38.35 -24.25 -26.16
CA ASP A 9 -39.10 -23.66 -27.26
C ASP A 9 -38.28 -22.57 -27.94
N LYS A 10 -38.47 -22.47 -29.28
CA LYS A 10 -37.74 -21.48 -30.09
C LYS A 10 -37.97 -20.05 -29.62
N GLU A 11 -39.18 -19.70 -29.19
CA GLU A 11 -39.51 -18.36 -28.67
C GLU A 11 -38.72 -18.04 -27.40
N ILE A 12 -38.59 -19.03 -26.48
CA ILE A 12 -37.81 -18.86 -25.23
C ILE A 12 -36.33 -18.66 -25.56
N MET A 13 -35.81 -19.42 -26.52
CA MET A 13 -34.40 -19.31 -26.93
C MET A 13 -34.11 -17.98 -27.57
N ASP A 14 -34.98 -17.47 -28.45
CA ASP A 14 -34.81 -16.16 -29.10
C ASP A 14 -34.85 -15.03 -28.07
N VAL A 15 -35.72 -15.10 -27.07
CA VAL A 15 -35.76 -14.12 -25.96
C VAL A 15 -34.49 -14.22 -25.13
N MET A 16 -33.99 -15.39 -24.78
CA MET A 16 -32.74 -15.57 -24.01
C MET A 16 -31.53 -15.03 -24.78
N LEU A 17 -31.47 -15.24 -26.10
CA LEU A 17 -30.40 -14.67 -26.95
C LEU A 17 -30.42 -13.14 -26.92
N VAL A 18 -31.59 -12.52 -27.05
CA VAL A 18 -31.74 -11.06 -27.00
C VAL A 18 -31.33 -10.52 -25.62
N VAL A 19 -31.81 -11.14 -24.55
CA VAL A 19 -31.43 -10.74 -23.16
C VAL A 19 -29.92 -10.83 -22.94
N THR A 20 -29.32 -11.94 -23.41
CA THR A 20 -27.87 -12.12 -23.29
C THR A 20 -27.09 -11.06 -24.07
N ALA A 21 -27.49 -10.79 -25.32
CA ALA A 21 -26.84 -9.79 -26.16
C ALA A 21 -26.96 -8.37 -25.57
N VAL A 22 -28.14 -8.02 -25.05
CA VAL A 22 -28.39 -6.73 -24.40
C VAL A 22 -27.56 -6.61 -23.11
N SER A 23 -27.53 -7.64 -22.29
CA SER A 23 -26.76 -7.64 -21.04
C SER A 23 -25.25 -7.51 -21.30
N MET A 24 -24.72 -8.22 -22.31
CA MET A 24 -23.31 -8.11 -22.70
C MET A 24 -22.94 -6.72 -23.21
N THR A 25 -23.85 -6.05 -23.91
CA THR A 25 -23.62 -4.68 -24.41
C THR A 25 -23.79 -3.63 -23.31
N LEU A 26 -24.68 -3.85 -22.36
CA LEU A 26 -24.99 -2.94 -21.28
C LEU A 26 -23.87 -2.89 -20.23
N THR A 27 -23.23 -4.03 -19.98
CA THR A 27 -22.17 -4.15 -18.95
C THR A 27 -21.01 -3.17 -19.14
N PRO A 28 -20.35 -3.06 -20.30
CA PRO A 28 -19.28 -2.08 -20.50
C PRO A 28 -19.79 -0.64 -20.45
N ILE A 29 -21.01 -0.37 -20.90
CA ILE A 29 -21.63 0.96 -20.83
C ILE A 29 -21.84 1.37 -19.36
N LEU A 30 -22.36 0.46 -18.55
CA LEU A 30 -22.54 0.70 -17.11
C LEU A 30 -21.20 0.83 -16.38
N ALA A 31 -20.16 0.10 -16.79
CA ALA A 31 -18.82 0.26 -16.23
C ALA A 31 -18.27 1.65 -16.52
N ILE A 32 -18.34 2.13 -17.76
CA ILE A 32 -17.91 3.49 -18.15
C ILE A 32 -18.73 4.56 -17.42
N LEU A 33 -20.04 4.34 -17.29
CA LEU A 33 -20.93 5.25 -16.58
C LEU A 33 -20.58 5.33 -15.09
N ASN A 34 -20.27 4.17 -14.48
CA ASN A 34 -19.82 4.08 -13.09
C ASN A 34 -18.50 4.85 -12.88
N GLU A 35 -17.52 4.64 -13.76
CA GLU A 35 -16.23 5.35 -13.68
C GLU A 35 -16.37 6.86 -13.87
N ARG A 36 -17.27 7.32 -14.75
CA ARG A 36 -17.40 8.74 -15.06
C ARG A 36 -18.37 9.51 -14.17
N LEU A 37 -19.39 8.87 -13.62
CA LEU A 37 -20.47 9.53 -12.88
C LEU A 37 -20.52 9.14 -11.40
N VAL A 38 -20.27 7.86 -11.07
CA VAL A 38 -20.41 7.37 -9.70
C VAL A 38 -19.10 7.51 -8.94
N LEU A 39 -18.00 7.04 -9.50
CA LEU A 39 -16.67 7.13 -8.86
C LEU A 39 -16.25 8.57 -8.53
N PRO A 40 -16.44 9.61 -9.38
CA PRO A 40 -16.10 10.98 -9.01
C PRO A 40 -17.00 11.58 -7.94
N ARG A 41 -18.24 11.06 -7.76
CA ARG A 41 -19.20 11.57 -6.77
C ARG A 41 -19.22 10.82 -5.45
N PHE A 42 -18.94 9.51 -5.50
CA PHE A 42 -19.04 8.60 -4.35
C PHE A 42 -17.76 7.77 -4.16
N GLY A 43 -16.84 7.80 -5.15
CA GLY A 43 -15.52 7.19 -5.01
C GLY A 43 -14.70 7.89 -3.94
N THR A 44 -13.86 7.13 -3.26
CA THR A 44 -12.83 7.65 -2.37
C THR A 44 -12.10 8.76 -3.12
N LYS A 45 -12.11 9.98 -2.58
CA LYS A 45 -11.38 11.12 -3.16
C LYS A 45 -10.00 10.64 -3.56
N GLU A 46 -9.65 10.85 -4.83
CA GLU A 46 -8.25 10.83 -5.25
C GLU A 46 -7.46 11.57 -4.19
N VAL A 47 -6.37 10.98 -3.82
CA VAL A 47 -5.44 11.50 -2.84
C VAL A 47 -5.20 12.97 -3.17
N GLU A 48 -5.81 13.86 -2.40
CA GLU A 48 -5.44 15.27 -2.41
C GLU A 48 -3.92 15.31 -2.25
N ASP A 49 -3.27 15.98 -3.19
CA ASP A 49 -1.84 16.32 -3.13
C ASP A 49 -1.68 17.27 -1.93
N ARG A 50 -1.69 16.68 -0.73
CA ARG A 50 -1.53 17.44 0.51
C ARG A 50 -0.07 17.91 0.56
N PRO A 51 0.17 19.17 0.90
CA PRO A 51 1.53 19.65 1.10
C PRO A 51 2.23 18.72 2.10
N MET A 52 3.49 18.40 1.81
CA MET A 52 4.33 17.56 2.67
C MET A 52 4.38 18.16 4.08
N ASP A 53 4.06 17.32 5.06
CA ASP A 53 4.17 17.73 6.47
C ASP A 53 5.63 17.99 6.83
N THR A 54 5.88 19.11 7.47
CA THR A 54 7.21 19.44 8.03
C THR A 54 7.37 18.74 9.38
N ILE A 55 8.47 18.03 9.55
CA ILE A 55 8.74 17.22 10.75
C ILE A 55 9.42 18.12 11.79
N GLU A 56 8.83 18.22 12.98
CA GLU A 56 9.39 18.99 14.11
C GLU A 56 10.11 18.13 15.16
N LYS A 57 10.26 16.81 14.97
CA LYS A 57 10.92 15.94 15.97
C LYS A 57 11.83 14.89 15.35
N ASP A 58 13.03 14.80 15.87
CA ASP A 58 14.09 13.84 15.54
C ASP A 58 13.78 12.42 16.06
N SER A 59 12.86 11.73 15.41
CA SER A 59 12.65 10.32 15.71
C SER A 59 13.80 9.50 15.14
N LYS A 60 14.49 8.74 16.01
CA LYS A 60 15.60 7.87 15.61
C LYS A 60 15.16 6.62 14.86
N VAL A 61 13.85 6.35 14.83
CA VAL A 61 13.24 5.17 14.20
C VAL A 61 12.24 5.60 13.16
N ILE A 62 12.38 5.06 11.93
CA ILE A 62 11.39 5.21 10.86
C ILE A 62 10.74 3.86 10.61
N LEU A 63 9.40 3.82 10.64
CA LEU A 63 8.59 2.64 10.34
C LEU A 63 7.84 2.85 9.03
N VAL A 64 8.15 2.04 8.04
CA VAL A 64 7.53 2.10 6.72
C VAL A 64 6.49 0.98 6.57
N GLY A 65 5.24 1.37 6.36
CA GLY A 65 4.08 0.50 6.28
C GLY A 65 3.48 0.20 7.66
N PHE A 66 2.24 0.64 7.87
CA PHE A 66 1.49 0.40 9.10
C PHE A 66 0.34 -0.60 8.89
N GLY A 67 0.56 -1.60 8.03
CA GLY A 67 -0.35 -2.71 7.83
C GLY A 67 -0.45 -3.62 9.07
N HIS A 68 -0.82 -4.87 8.88
CA HIS A 68 -1.00 -5.81 10.00
C HIS A 68 0.29 -5.98 10.84
N PHE A 69 1.41 -6.24 10.19
CA PHE A 69 2.71 -6.39 10.87
C PHE A 69 3.22 -5.06 11.42
N GLY A 70 3.25 -4.01 10.61
CA GLY A 70 3.75 -2.69 11.03
C GLY A 70 2.96 -2.09 12.19
N SER A 71 1.65 -2.31 12.27
CA SER A 71 0.84 -1.88 13.41
C SER A 71 1.20 -2.60 14.71
N THR A 72 1.62 -3.86 14.64
CA THR A 72 2.12 -4.60 15.81
C THR A 72 3.45 -4.03 16.26
N VAL A 73 4.38 -3.82 15.32
CA VAL A 73 5.69 -3.20 15.61
C VAL A 73 5.52 -1.79 16.18
N GLY A 74 4.70 -0.93 15.57
CA GLY A 74 4.47 0.43 16.05
C GLY A 74 3.87 0.50 17.46
N ARG A 75 2.96 -0.44 17.79
CA ARG A 75 2.44 -0.56 19.16
C ARG A 75 3.50 -1.03 20.16
N CYS A 76 4.36 -1.98 19.77
CA CYS A 76 5.48 -2.41 20.60
C CYS A 76 6.46 -1.27 20.85
N LEU A 77 6.89 -0.54 19.81
CA LEU A 77 7.77 0.62 19.97
C LEU A 77 7.20 1.62 20.97
N ARG A 78 5.93 1.97 20.80
CA ARG A 78 5.24 2.89 21.70
C ARG A 78 5.15 2.37 23.13
N ALA A 79 4.90 1.06 23.33
CA ALA A 79 4.85 0.45 24.66
C ALA A 79 6.20 0.49 25.38
N PHE A 80 7.30 0.48 24.62
CA PHE A 80 8.66 0.66 25.13
C PHE A 80 9.12 2.12 25.21
N GLY A 81 8.23 3.07 24.92
CA GLY A 81 8.56 4.50 24.97
C GLY A 81 9.47 4.96 23.82
N VAL A 82 9.52 4.20 22.72
CA VAL A 82 10.30 4.57 21.53
C VAL A 82 9.40 5.32 20.55
N ASP A 83 9.72 6.58 20.31
CA ASP A 83 9.06 7.36 19.27
C ASP A 83 9.53 6.93 17.88
N ALA A 84 8.58 6.74 16.97
CA ALA A 84 8.85 6.36 15.60
C ALA A 84 8.07 7.26 14.63
N THR A 85 8.75 7.70 13.58
CA THR A 85 8.09 8.32 12.43
C THR A 85 7.52 7.22 11.52
N VAL A 86 6.23 7.29 11.23
CA VAL A 86 5.55 6.28 10.40
C VAL A 86 5.29 6.82 9.01
N LEU A 87 5.60 6.03 7.97
CA LEU A 87 5.26 6.31 6.58
C LEU A 87 4.26 5.26 6.09
N ASP A 88 3.12 5.69 5.52
CA ASP A 88 2.13 4.77 4.94
C ASP A 88 1.47 5.39 3.70
N LEU A 89 1.10 4.55 2.74
CA LEU A 89 0.41 4.90 1.49
C LEU A 89 -1.11 4.98 1.63
N ASP A 90 -1.67 4.47 2.72
CA ASP A 90 -3.11 4.46 2.96
C ASP A 90 -3.53 5.73 3.71
N SER A 91 -4.14 6.67 3.00
CA SER A 91 -4.57 7.96 3.55
C SER A 91 -5.56 7.81 4.71
N ASN A 92 -6.49 6.84 4.63
CA ASN A 92 -7.46 6.59 5.71
C ASN A 92 -6.75 6.09 6.97
N ARG A 93 -5.72 5.26 6.80
CA ARG A 93 -4.91 4.76 7.90
C ARG A 93 -4.07 5.87 8.52
N VAL A 94 -3.48 6.73 7.71
CA VAL A 94 -2.73 7.91 8.18
C VAL A 94 -3.60 8.81 9.04
N ASP A 95 -4.80 9.16 8.59
CA ASP A 95 -5.73 10.00 9.35
C ASP A 95 -6.16 9.34 10.67
N PHE A 96 -6.38 8.02 10.66
CA PHE A 96 -6.70 7.27 11.87
C PHE A 96 -5.54 7.29 12.88
N LEU A 97 -4.32 7.04 12.43
CA LEU A 97 -3.12 6.99 13.27
C LEU A 97 -2.76 8.36 13.86
N ARG A 98 -2.95 9.43 13.11
CA ARG A 98 -2.78 10.81 13.61
C ARG A 98 -3.71 11.09 14.79
N ARG A 99 -4.98 10.65 14.71
CA ARG A 99 -5.95 10.77 15.83
C ARG A 99 -5.50 9.97 17.06
N MET A 100 -4.76 8.90 16.87
CA MET A 100 -4.18 8.10 17.96
C MET A 100 -2.85 8.68 18.49
N GLY A 101 -2.37 9.81 17.97
CA GLY A 101 -1.16 10.48 18.42
C GLY A 101 0.14 9.86 17.89
N PHE A 102 0.09 9.13 16.75
CA PHE A 102 1.30 8.71 16.05
C PHE A 102 1.78 9.84 15.12
N GLN A 103 3.09 10.01 15.00
CA GLN A 103 3.68 10.82 13.94
C GLN A 103 3.63 10.03 12.64
N VAL A 104 2.69 10.34 11.77
CA VAL A 104 2.46 9.59 10.53
C VAL A 104 2.43 10.52 9.35
N PHE A 105 3.19 10.16 8.31
CA PHE A 105 3.25 10.86 7.05
C PHE A 105 2.67 9.99 5.95
N TYR A 106 1.89 10.63 5.11
CA TYR A 106 1.33 10.01 3.93
C TYR A 106 2.35 10.06 2.78
N GLY A 107 2.61 8.94 2.13
CA GLY A 107 3.35 8.91 0.88
C GLY A 107 4.14 7.64 0.62
N ASP A 108 4.76 7.60 -0.55
CA ASP A 108 5.55 6.49 -1.03
C ASP A 108 6.97 6.55 -0.48
N ALA A 109 7.33 5.59 0.37
CA ALA A 109 8.65 5.53 0.98
C ALA A 109 9.79 5.16 0.00
N THR A 110 9.50 4.82 -1.25
CA THR A 110 10.53 4.68 -2.29
C THR A 110 11.00 6.04 -2.82
N ARG A 111 10.26 7.10 -2.52
CA ARG A 111 10.65 8.47 -2.87
C ARG A 111 11.64 9.03 -1.87
N LEU A 112 12.78 9.48 -2.39
CA LEU A 112 13.87 10.02 -1.58
C LEU A 112 13.46 11.28 -0.80
N ASP A 113 12.73 12.19 -1.46
CA ASP A 113 12.26 13.44 -0.86
C ASP A 113 11.36 13.21 0.37
N LEU A 114 10.54 12.16 0.34
CA LEU A 114 9.71 11.78 1.46
C LEU A 114 10.53 11.18 2.61
N LEU A 115 11.51 10.33 2.30
CA LEU A 115 12.41 9.78 3.32
C LEU A 115 13.24 10.89 3.99
N GLU A 116 13.70 11.85 3.20
CA GLU A 116 14.42 13.03 3.72
C GLU A 116 13.52 13.87 4.63
N SER A 117 12.28 14.11 4.21
CA SER A 117 11.28 14.78 5.03
C SER A 117 10.93 13.99 6.30
N ALA A 118 11.00 12.67 6.27
CA ALA A 118 10.81 11.79 7.42
C ALA A 118 12.00 11.72 8.37
N GLY A 119 13.11 12.41 8.07
CA GLY A 119 14.30 12.48 8.92
C GLY A 119 15.24 11.29 8.77
N ILE A 120 15.32 10.66 7.59
CA ILE A 120 16.17 9.48 7.35
C ILE A 120 17.66 9.76 7.60
N ALA A 121 18.10 11.00 7.41
CA ALA A 121 19.49 11.37 7.59
C ALA A 121 19.97 11.23 9.04
N GLU A 122 19.08 11.49 10.01
CA GLU A 122 19.32 11.40 11.45
C GLU A 122 18.79 10.12 12.08
N ALA A 123 18.13 9.27 11.30
CA ALA A 123 17.58 8.02 11.80
C ALA A 123 18.67 6.96 12.04
N ASP A 124 18.56 6.24 13.14
CA ASP A 124 19.43 5.10 13.45
C ASP A 124 18.88 3.80 12.83
N ILE A 125 17.56 3.67 12.75
CA ILE A 125 16.87 2.43 12.31
C ILE A 125 15.74 2.75 11.35
N LEU A 126 15.67 2.02 10.24
CA LEU A 126 14.50 1.96 9.37
C LEU A 126 13.91 0.55 9.40
N ILE A 127 12.63 0.46 9.74
CA ILE A 127 11.85 -0.77 9.78
C ILE A 127 10.94 -0.81 8.56
N ALA A 128 11.19 -1.71 7.62
CA ALA A 128 10.35 -1.90 6.45
C ALA A 128 9.34 -3.03 6.70
N ALA A 129 8.07 -2.63 6.87
CA ALA A 129 6.94 -3.53 7.13
C ALA A 129 5.96 -3.58 5.95
N ILE A 130 6.48 -3.45 4.74
CA ILE A 130 5.72 -3.43 3.49
C ILE A 130 5.40 -4.86 3.05
N ASP A 131 4.18 -5.08 2.53
CA ASP A 131 3.76 -6.41 2.05
C ASP A 131 4.22 -6.71 0.61
N ASN A 132 4.58 -5.69 -0.18
CA ASN A 132 5.05 -5.84 -1.55
C ASN A 132 6.59 -6.02 -1.56
N PRO A 133 7.11 -7.19 -1.99
CA PRO A 133 8.54 -7.47 -1.98
C PRO A 133 9.34 -6.59 -2.94
N ASP A 134 8.78 -6.22 -4.11
CA ASP A 134 9.49 -5.38 -5.09
C ASP A 134 9.71 -3.98 -4.53
N VAL A 135 8.68 -3.40 -3.92
CA VAL A 135 8.76 -2.08 -3.24
C VAL A 135 9.74 -2.14 -2.06
N THR A 136 9.74 -3.23 -1.32
CA THR A 136 10.69 -3.45 -0.21
C THR A 136 12.14 -3.49 -0.72
N LEU A 137 12.41 -4.20 -1.80
CA LEU A 137 13.74 -4.27 -2.41
C LEU A 137 14.21 -2.92 -2.96
N GLU A 138 13.31 -2.15 -3.57
CA GLU A 138 13.59 -0.80 -4.06
C GLU A 138 13.97 0.14 -2.92
N LEU A 139 13.16 0.17 -1.85
CA LEU A 139 13.42 0.93 -0.64
C LEU A 139 14.79 0.57 -0.02
N VAL A 140 15.06 -0.72 0.13
CA VAL A 140 16.33 -1.20 0.70
C VAL A 140 17.53 -0.75 -0.13
N LYS A 141 17.46 -0.87 -1.46
CA LYS A 141 18.52 -0.41 -2.39
C LYS A 141 18.75 1.10 -2.27
N LEU A 142 17.67 1.87 -2.19
CA LEU A 142 17.72 3.32 -2.05
C LEU A 142 18.42 3.72 -0.75
N VAL A 143 17.97 3.16 0.38
CA VAL A 143 18.50 3.49 1.71
C VAL A 143 19.97 3.03 1.85
N ARG A 144 20.31 1.82 1.42
CA ARG A 144 21.70 1.36 1.44
C ARG A 144 22.65 2.23 0.63
N LYS A 145 22.20 2.73 -0.52
CA LYS A 145 22.99 3.60 -1.38
C LYS A 145 23.20 5.01 -0.81
N LYS A 146 22.17 5.58 -0.19
CA LYS A 146 22.16 6.97 0.24
C LYS A 146 22.47 7.16 1.73
N TYR A 147 22.04 6.21 2.57
CA TYR A 147 22.12 6.27 4.03
C TYR A 147 22.70 4.96 4.60
N PRO A 148 23.97 4.63 4.30
CA PRO A 148 24.59 3.36 4.69
C PRO A 148 24.71 3.18 6.21
N HIS A 149 24.61 4.25 7.00
CA HIS A 149 24.66 4.23 8.46
C HIS A 149 23.35 3.70 9.08
N VAL A 150 22.22 3.82 8.35
CA VAL A 150 20.91 3.41 8.88
C VAL A 150 20.82 1.88 8.92
N LYS A 151 20.51 1.35 10.10
CA LYS A 151 20.23 -0.07 10.28
C LYS A 151 18.89 -0.42 9.67
N LEU A 152 18.88 -1.42 8.80
CA LEU A 152 17.66 -1.91 8.17
C LEU A 152 17.12 -3.12 8.91
N MET A 153 15.85 -3.07 9.30
CA MET A 153 15.06 -4.19 9.80
C MET A 153 13.92 -4.43 8.80
N VAL A 154 13.92 -5.54 8.12
CA VAL A 154 13.05 -5.74 6.96
C VAL A 154 12.21 -6.99 7.11
N ARG A 155 10.91 -6.85 6.88
CA ARG A 155 10.01 -8.00 6.81
C ARG A 155 10.13 -8.68 5.46
N ALA A 156 10.40 -9.99 5.47
CA ALA A 156 10.29 -10.85 4.31
C ALA A 156 8.96 -11.62 4.33
N LYS A 157 8.30 -11.71 3.19
CA LYS A 157 7.04 -12.46 3.06
C LYS A 157 7.29 -13.96 2.94
N ASN A 158 8.42 -14.31 2.35
CA ASN A 158 8.82 -15.69 2.10
C ASN A 158 10.34 -15.82 2.05
N ARG A 159 10.81 -17.05 1.92
CA ARG A 159 12.22 -17.41 1.88
C ARG A 159 12.99 -16.78 0.72
N TYR A 160 12.37 -16.63 -0.45
CA TYR A 160 13.02 -16.04 -1.62
C TYR A 160 13.27 -14.55 -1.43
N ASP A 161 12.32 -13.83 -0.86
CA ASP A 161 12.47 -12.41 -0.51
C ASP A 161 13.59 -12.24 0.52
N ALA A 162 13.65 -13.12 1.53
CA ALA A 162 14.70 -13.10 2.53
C ALA A 162 16.09 -13.27 1.91
N TYR A 163 16.27 -14.20 0.97
CA TYR A 163 17.54 -14.35 0.25
C TYR A 163 17.90 -13.14 -0.59
N ALA A 164 16.92 -12.52 -1.26
CA ALA A 164 17.15 -11.29 -2.02
C ALA A 164 17.62 -10.14 -1.11
N LEU A 165 17.04 -10.01 0.08
CA LEU A 165 17.43 -9.01 1.07
C LEU A 165 18.81 -9.29 1.67
N LEU A 166 19.15 -10.56 1.95
CA LEU A 166 20.49 -10.97 2.41
C LEU A 166 21.55 -10.60 1.39
N ASN A 167 21.29 -10.81 0.09
CA ASN A 167 22.21 -10.42 -1.00
C ASN A 167 22.43 -8.90 -1.08
N LEU A 168 21.51 -8.10 -0.57
CA LEU A 168 21.66 -6.64 -0.43
C LEU A 168 22.31 -6.22 0.89
N GLY A 169 22.78 -7.18 1.70
CA GLY A 169 23.47 -6.93 2.97
C GLY A 169 22.55 -6.56 4.13
N VAL A 170 21.26 -6.91 4.06
CA VAL A 170 20.34 -6.74 5.19
C VAL A 170 20.59 -7.86 6.20
N GLU A 171 20.92 -7.52 7.44
CA GLU A 171 21.22 -8.48 8.50
C GLU A 171 19.98 -8.87 9.32
N ASN A 172 19.02 -7.94 9.48
CA ASN A 172 17.84 -8.14 10.31
C ASN A 172 16.62 -8.34 9.42
N ILE A 173 16.25 -9.60 9.18
CA ILE A 173 15.11 -10.01 8.34
C ILE A 173 14.16 -10.85 9.18
N TYR A 174 12.85 -10.56 9.11
CA TYR A 174 11.78 -11.16 9.89
C TYR A 174 10.64 -11.68 9.03
#